data_856e1f51d9d2b89345923a7ef791ae9c
#
_entry.id   856e1f51d9d2b89345923a7ef791ae9c
#
_cell.length_a   1.000
_cell.length_b   1.000
_cell.length_c   1.000
_cell.angle_alpha   90.00
_cell.angle_beta   90.00
_cell.angle_gamma   90.00
#
_symmetry.space_group_name_H-M   'P 1'
#
loop_
_entity.id
_entity.type
_entity.pdbx_description
1 polymer ?
#
loop_
_entity_poly.entity_id
_entity_poly.type
_entity_poly.pdbx_seq_one_letter_code
_entity_poly.pdbx_strand_id
1 'polypeptide(L)'
;MKRYKIAFLLLAASLVLAGGASGQRKTESAPYGVVEIERFAVAQGVEFPETDLNELMNYLALHFNDSRRFDQVFLSSDTASKEAPPRRAKITGQVTKYSKGSRTARYLVGFGAGRTKLVADVKVTDAETGQLLFEKSVDGHVYGGLFGGKTDEAKGELASEIIKTMTKMGYASRTRKK
;
A
#
# COMPACT_ATOMS: atom_id res chain seq x y z
N MET A 1 -31.52 -17.50 -82.55
CA MET A 1 -30.64 -17.96 -81.48
C MET A 1 -29.91 -16.77 -80.89
N LYS A 2 -30.33 -16.27 -79.70
CA LYS A 2 -29.83 -15.09 -79.10
C LYS A 2 -28.85 -15.48 -77.98
N ARG A 3 -27.60 -15.04 -78.12
CA ARG A 3 -26.53 -15.24 -77.11
C ARG A 3 -26.59 -14.13 -76.08
N TYR A 4 -26.95 -14.42 -74.86
CA TYR A 4 -26.87 -13.49 -73.74
C TYR A 4 -25.46 -13.55 -73.10
N LYS A 5 -24.75 -12.45 -73.18
CA LYS A 5 -23.47 -12.24 -72.44
C LYS A 5 -23.84 -11.80 -71.07
N ILE A 6 -23.56 -12.63 -70.08
CA ILE A 6 -23.68 -12.26 -68.68
C ILE A 6 -22.38 -11.60 -68.28
N ALA A 7 -22.45 -10.30 -67.98
CA ALA A 7 -21.35 -9.56 -67.41
C ALA A 7 -21.33 -9.80 -65.89
N PHE A 8 -20.27 -10.42 -65.42
CA PHE A 8 -20.00 -10.61 -64.00
C PHE A 8 -19.44 -9.33 -63.42
N LEU A 9 -20.21 -8.61 -62.60
CA LEU A 9 -19.79 -7.42 -61.89
C LEU A 9 -19.19 -7.84 -60.52
N LEU A 10 -17.85 -7.85 -60.43
CA LEU A 10 -17.15 -8.08 -59.20
C LEU A 10 -17.22 -6.84 -58.30
N LEU A 11 -18.11 -6.88 -57.31
CA LEU A 11 -18.19 -5.86 -56.26
C LEU A 11 -17.18 -6.19 -55.16
N ALA A 12 -16.02 -5.52 -55.19
CA ALA A 12 -15.01 -5.62 -54.12
C ALA A 12 -15.49 -4.84 -52.90
N ALA A 13 -16.02 -5.55 -51.92
CA ALA A 13 -16.37 -4.99 -50.62
C ALA A 13 -15.07 -4.79 -49.80
N SER A 14 -14.57 -3.59 -49.75
CA SER A 14 -13.47 -3.18 -48.88
C SER A 14 -13.96 -3.13 -47.41
N LEU A 15 -13.70 -4.17 -46.63
CA LEU A 15 -13.96 -4.21 -45.20
C LEU A 15 -12.88 -3.41 -44.49
N VAL A 16 -13.14 -2.13 -44.18
CA VAL A 16 -12.31 -1.31 -43.34
C VAL A 16 -12.47 -1.79 -41.90
N LEU A 17 -11.53 -2.61 -41.42
CA LEU A 17 -11.36 -2.90 -39.99
C LEU A 17 -10.90 -1.61 -39.28
N ALA A 18 -11.86 -0.82 -38.81
CA ALA A 18 -11.60 0.21 -37.85
C ALA A 18 -11.19 -0.47 -36.53
N GLY A 19 -9.90 -0.70 -36.37
CA GLY A 19 -9.30 -1.11 -35.12
C GLY A 19 -9.54 -0.03 -34.08
N GLY A 20 -10.65 -0.14 -33.35
CA GLY A 20 -10.90 0.68 -32.16
C GLY A 20 -9.83 0.36 -31.14
N ALA A 21 -8.82 1.22 -31.04
CA ALA A 21 -7.94 1.26 -29.89
C ALA A 21 -8.81 1.59 -28.68
N SER A 22 -9.33 0.56 -28.02
CA SER A 22 -9.91 0.68 -26.69
C SER A 22 -8.78 1.08 -25.75
N GLY A 23 -8.50 2.38 -25.72
CA GLY A 23 -7.72 2.97 -24.66
C GLY A 23 -8.44 2.59 -23.36
N GLN A 24 -7.93 1.59 -22.67
CA GLN A 24 -8.32 1.30 -21.30
C GLN A 24 -8.09 2.60 -20.52
N ARG A 25 -9.13 3.42 -20.40
CA ARG A 25 -9.18 4.46 -19.39
C ARG A 25 -8.94 3.74 -18.09
N LYS A 26 -7.73 3.90 -17.55
CA LYS A 26 -7.40 3.53 -16.19
C LYS A 26 -8.48 4.17 -15.34
N THR A 27 -9.46 3.41 -14.93
CA THR A 27 -10.55 3.88 -14.08
C THR A 27 -9.85 4.36 -12.83
N GLU A 28 -9.72 5.66 -12.69
CA GLU A 28 -9.12 6.28 -11.51
C GLU A 28 -10.09 5.97 -10.37
N SER A 29 -9.79 4.88 -9.66
CA SER A 29 -10.61 4.46 -8.54
C SER A 29 -10.63 5.61 -7.54
N ALA A 30 -11.84 6.02 -7.13
CA ALA A 30 -11.97 7.06 -6.12
C ALA A 30 -11.18 6.66 -4.87
N PRO A 31 -10.48 7.59 -4.24
CA PRO A 31 -9.71 7.28 -3.05
C PRO A 31 -10.60 6.73 -1.94
N TYR A 32 -10.05 5.82 -1.15
CA TYR A 32 -10.71 5.33 0.06
C TYR A 32 -10.68 6.43 1.12
N GLY A 33 -11.86 6.81 1.62
CA GLY A 33 -11.96 7.79 2.71
C GLY A 33 -11.68 7.16 4.07
N VAL A 34 -11.88 5.85 4.22
CA VAL A 34 -11.76 5.13 5.47
C VAL A 34 -10.70 4.05 5.39
N VAL A 35 -9.89 3.94 6.45
CA VAL A 35 -8.86 2.91 6.59
C VAL A 35 -9.05 2.15 7.89
N GLU A 36 -9.12 0.84 7.77
CA GLU A 36 -9.08 -0.10 8.86
C GLU A 36 -7.70 -0.75 8.91
N ILE A 37 -7.03 -0.68 10.05
CA ILE A 37 -5.72 -1.29 10.26
C ILE A 37 -5.88 -2.49 11.18
N GLU A 38 -5.67 -3.68 10.65
CA GLU A 38 -5.66 -4.91 11.42
C GLU A 38 -4.32 -5.06 12.14
N ARG A 39 -4.36 -5.69 13.33
CA ARG A 39 -3.14 -5.97 14.09
C ARG A 39 -2.16 -6.78 13.23
N PHE A 40 -0.93 -6.32 13.12
CA PHE A 40 0.10 -7.02 12.37
C PHE A 40 0.48 -8.31 13.09
N ALA A 41 0.77 -9.33 12.30
CA ALA A 41 1.39 -10.56 12.78
C ALA A 41 2.91 -10.40 12.88
N VAL A 42 3.55 -11.32 13.61
CA VAL A 42 5.01 -11.43 13.62
C VAL A 42 5.37 -12.78 12.99
N ALA A 43 6.29 -12.78 12.04
CA ALA A 43 6.72 -14.00 11.37
C ALA A 43 7.46 -14.92 12.33
N GLN A 44 7.38 -16.22 12.10
CA GLN A 44 8.08 -17.21 12.90
C GLN A 44 9.58 -16.94 12.89
N GLY A 45 10.20 -16.97 14.06
CA GLY A 45 11.62 -16.74 14.22
C GLY A 45 12.04 -15.26 14.27
N VAL A 46 11.09 -14.32 14.18
CA VAL A 46 11.36 -12.90 14.37
C VAL A 46 11.11 -12.52 15.82
N GLU A 47 12.16 -12.08 16.51
CA GLU A 47 12.05 -11.56 17.87
C GLU A 47 11.54 -10.10 17.83
N PHE A 48 10.24 -9.91 17.89
CA PHE A 48 9.60 -8.61 17.96
C PHE A 48 8.75 -8.53 19.21
N PRO A 49 9.16 -7.74 20.23
CA PRO A 49 8.45 -7.69 21.51
C PRO A 49 7.01 -7.22 21.32
N GLU A 50 6.11 -7.75 22.15
CA GLU A 50 4.68 -7.37 22.13
C GLU A 50 4.48 -5.87 22.39
N THR A 51 5.31 -5.27 23.24
CA THR A 51 5.34 -3.81 23.46
C THR A 51 5.68 -3.04 22.19
N ASP A 52 6.70 -3.49 21.45
CA ASP A 52 7.10 -2.87 20.18
C ASP A 52 6.00 -3.04 19.10
N LEU A 53 5.27 -4.18 19.12
CA LEU A 53 4.14 -4.40 18.23
C LEU A 53 2.97 -3.46 18.55
N ASN A 54 2.63 -3.29 19.83
CA ASN A 54 1.60 -2.34 20.27
C ASN A 54 1.97 -0.90 19.87
N GLU A 55 3.22 -0.52 20.07
CA GLU A 55 3.70 0.78 19.63
C GLU A 55 3.64 0.92 18.11
N LEU A 56 4.02 -0.09 17.34
CA LEU A 56 3.90 -0.07 15.87
C LEU A 56 2.46 0.19 15.45
N MET A 57 1.49 -0.49 16.05
CA MET A 57 0.07 -0.29 15.74
C MET A 57 -0.38 1.15 16.04
N ASN A 58 0.06 1.71 17.19
CA ASN A 58 -0.22 3.10 17.55
C ASN A 58 0.44 4.09 16.58
N TYR A 59 1.68 3.85 16.16
CA TYR A 59 2.37 4.68 15.16
C TYR A 59 1.67 4.63 13.81
N LEU A 60 1.22 3.46 13.37
CA LEU A 60 0.43 3.33 12.14
C LEU A 60 -0.83 4.19 12.22
N ALA A 61 -1.65 4.01 13.26
CA ALA A 61 -2.88 4.77 13.43
C ALA A 61 -2.63 6.28 13.49
N LEU A 62 -1.62 6.72 14.27
CA LEU A 62 -1.24 8.12 14.40
C LEU A 62 -0.80 8.74 13.07
N HIS A 63 0.14 8.12 12.37
CA HIS A 63 0.67 8.64 11.11
C HIS A 63 -0.39 8.67 10.00
N PHE A 64 -1.28 7.68 9.95
CA PHE A 64 -2.40 7.67 9.00
C PHE A 64 -3.36 8.83 9.29
N ASN A 65 -3.72 9.07 10.54
CA ASN A 65 -4.55 10.21 10.94
C ASN A 65 -3.86 11.56 10.64
N ASP A 66 -2.60 11.71 11.04
CA ASP A 66 -1.83 12.93 10.84
C ASP A 66 -1.55 13.24 9.36
N SER A 67 -1.59 12.23 8.50
CA SER A 67 -1.45 12.42 7.06
C SER A 67 -2.55 13.29 6.48
N ARG A 68 -3.74 13.30 7.10
CA ARG A 68 -4.97 13.98 6.66
C ARG A 68 -5.37 13.61 5.23
N ARG A 69 -5.07 12.38 4.83
CA ARG A 69 -5.40 11.83 3.52
C ARG A 69 -6.63 10.96 3.53
N PHE A 70 -7.10 10.63 4.73
CA PHE A 70 -8.25 9.79 4.99
C PHE A 70 -9.23 10.55 5.89
N ASP A 71 -10.52 10.22 5.80
CA ASP A 71 -11.56 10.81 6.63
C ASP A 71 -11.60 10.18 8.00
N GLN A 72 -11.35 8.86 8.05
CA GLN A 72 -11.37 8.07 9.26
C GLN A 72 -10.30 6.98 9.21
N VAL A 73 -9.62 6.77 10.32
CA VAL A 73 -8.65 5.70 10.53
C VAL A 73 -8.90 5.07 11.88
N PHE A 74 -8.95 3.76 11.94
CA PHE A 74 -9.14 3.03 13.20
C PHE A 74 -8.42 1.67 13.15
N LEU A 75 -8.15 1.13 14.32
CA LEU A 75 -7.68 -0.25 14.47
C LEU A 75 -8.87 -1.20 14.48
N SER A 76 -8.73 -2.41 13.92
CA SER A 76 -9.81 -3.40 13.89
C SER A 76 -10.28 -3.82 15.30
N SER A 77 -9.48 -3.58 16.34
CA SER A 77 -9.84 -3.79 17.75
C SER A 77 -10.80 -2.75 18.30
N ASP A 78 -10.92 -1.60 17.63
CA ASP A 78 -11.70 -0.48 18.12
C ASP A 78 -13.21 -0.69 17.92
N THR A 79 -14.04 -0.11 18.77
CA THR A 79 -15.50 -0.16 18.64
C THR A 79 -15.97 0.45 17.32
N ALA A 80 -15.26 1.47 16.83
CA ALA A 80 -15.53 2.12 15.54
C ALA A 80 -15.48 1.16 14.35
N SER A 81 -14.74 0.04 14.46
CA SER A 81 -14.70 -1.00 13.41
C SER A 81 -16.06 -1.61 13.10
N LYS A 82 -16.95 -1.69 14.10
CA LYS A 82 -18.30 -2.28 13.96
C LYS A 82 -19.27 -1.37 13.23
N GLU A 83 -19.05 -0.07 13.31
CA GLU A 83 -19.92 0.97 12.72
C GLU A 83 -19.33 1.55 11.43
N ALA A 84 -18.17 1.07 11.03
CA ALA A 84 -17.46 1.58 9.87
C ALA A 84 -18.24 1.33 8.58
N PRO A 85 -18.20 2.29 7.62
CA PRO A 85 -18.85 2.11 6.33
C PRO A 85 -18.25 0.92 5.57
N PRO A 86 -19.00 0.26 4.70
CA PRO A 86 -18.52 -0.92 3.98
C PRO A 86 -17.31 -0.62 3.11
N ARG A 87 -17.33 0.50 2.40
CA ARG A 87 -16.23 0.87 1.51
C ARG A 87 -15.06 1.47 2.27
N ARG A 88 -14.13 0.63 2.64
CA ARG A 88 -12.90 0.99 3.32
C ARG A 88 -11.70 0.19 2.82
N ALA A 89 -10.51 0.75 2.91
CA ALA A 89 -9.28 0.00 2.70
C ALA A 89 -8.90 -0.72 4.00
N LYS A 90 -8.69 -2.03 3.94
CA LYS A 90 -8.21 -2.83 5.05
C LYS A 90 -6.73 -3.11 4.88
N ILE A 91 -5.95 -2.75 5.88
CA ILE A 91 -4.50 -2.96 5.93
C ILE A 91 -4.21 -4.10 6.88
N THR A 92 -3.54 -5.12 6.36
CA THR A 92 -2.98 -6.23 7.13
C THR A 92 -1.47 -6.25 6.94
N GLY A 93 -0.74 -6.82 7.87
CA GLY A 93 0.71 -6.89 7.75
C GLY A 93 1.34 -7.98 8.60
N GLN A 94 2.57 -8.32 8.24
CA GLN A 94 3.39 -9.24 8.99
C GLN A 94 4.80 -8.67 9.11
N VAL A 95 5.28 -8.51 10.34
CA VAL A 95 6.69 -8.16 10.60
C VAL A 95 7.56 -9.36 10.23
N THR A 96 8.37 -9.19 9.20
CA THR A 96 9.22 -10.27 8.65
C THR A 96 10.68 -10.11 9.03
N LYS A 97 11.10 -8.92 9.46
CA LYS A 97 12.44 -8.67 9.96
C LYS A 97 12.44 -7.55 10.98
N TYR A 98 13.11 -7.79 12.09
CA TYR A 98 13.38 -6.76 13.08
C TYR A 98 14.81 -6.88 13.60
N SER A 99 15.47 -5.75 13.73
CA SER A 99 16.78 -5.65 14.38
C SER A 99 16.83 -4.36 15.17
N LYS A 100 16.91 -4.48 16.48
CA LYS A 100 17.13 -3.34 17.37
C LYS A 100 18.55 -2.84 17.19
N GLY A 101 18.70 -1.61 16.74
CA GLY A 101 20.02 -1.03 16.52
C GLY A 101 20.93 -1.12 17.74
N SER A 102 22.21 -1.42 17.54
CA SER A 102 23.23 -1.45 18.59
C SER A 102 24.13 -0.23 18.52
N ARG A 103 24.19 0.54 19.60
CA ARG A 103 25.14 1.67 19.71
C ARG A 103 26.59 1.20 19.65
N THR A 104 26.90 0.09 20.30
CA THR A 104 28.25 -0.49 20.35
C THR A 104 28.73 -0.91 18.96
N ALA A 105 27.86 -1.54 18.16
CA ALA A 105 28.22 -1.95 16.80
C ALA A 105 28.55 -0.76 15.90
N ARG A 106 27.93 0.40 16.10
CA ARG A 106 28.22 1.63 15.34
C ARG A 106 29.61 2.19 15.62
N TYR A 107 30.05 2.11 16.88
CA TYR A 107 31.40 2.60 17.27
C TYR A 107 32.53 1.66 16.83
N LEU A 108 32.26 0.35 16.79
CA LEU A 108 33.31 -0.64 16.50
C LEU A 108 33.46 -0.95 15.01
N VAL A 109 32.39 -0.90 14.23
CA VAL A 109 32.35 -1.37 12.82
C VAL A 109 32.18 -0.22 11.82
N GLY A 110 31.89 1.01 12.28
CA GLY A 110 31.76 2.20 11.43
C GLY A 110 30.37 2.44 10.85
N PHE A 111 30.29 3.39 9.91
CA PHE A 111 29.04 3.87 9.34
C PHE A 111 28.21 2.75 8.70
N GLY A 112 26.99 2.53 9.23
CA GLY A 112 26.01 1.58 8.67
C GLY A 112 25.75 0.33 9.51
N ALA A 113 26.66 -0.05 10.41
CA ALA A 113 26.44 -1.12 11.38
C ALA A 113 25.51 -0.66 12.53
N GLY A 114 24.68 -1.55 13.04
CA GLY A 114 23.84 -1.26 14.21
C GLY A 114 22.65 -0.34 13.96
N ARG A 115 22.13 -0.25 12.75
CA ARG A 115 20.89 0.47 12.45
C ARG A 115 19.67 -0.34 12.90
N THR A 116 18.64 0.34 13.38
CA THR A 116 17.34 -0.30 13.57
C THR A 116 16.77 -0.62 12.19
N LYS A 117 16.35 -1.85 12.01
CA LYS A 117 15.70 -2.33 10.80
C LYS A 117 14.36 -2.94 11.15
N LEU A 118 13.31 -2.47 10.53
CA LEU A 118 11.97 -3.02 10.64
C LEU A 118 11.44 -3.25 9.23
N VAL A 119 11.14 -4.50 8.89
CA VAL A 119 10.53 -4.86 7.61
C VAL A 119 9.20 -5.53 7.87
N ALA A 120 8.18 -5.11 7.15
CA ALA A 120 6.88 -5.76 7.18
C ALA A 120 6.36 -6.00 5.76
N ASP A 121 5.79 -7.17 5.53
CA ASP A 121 5.01 -7.45 4.35
C ASP A 121 3.60 -6.92 4.61
N VAL A 122 3.16 -5.97 3.79
CA VAL A 122 1.90 -5.24 3.94
C VAL A 122 0.99 -5.57 2.78
N LYS A 123 -0.24 -5.94 3.10
CA LYS A 123 -1.30 -6.22 2.16
C LYS A 123 -2.45 -5.25 2.40
N VAL A 124 -2.92 -4.59 1.35
CA VAL A 124 -4.07 -3.70 1.40
C VAL A 124 -5.14 -4.25 0.49
N THR A 125 -6.34 -4.41 1.04
CA THR A 125 -7.52 -4.93 0.36
C THR A 125 -8.68 -3.98 0.49
N ASP A 126 -9.62 -4.06 -0.43
CA ASP A 126 -10.96 -3.51 -0.23
C ASP A 126 -11.69 -4.38 0.80
N ALA A 127 -12.17 -3.80 1.89
CA ALA A 127 -12.74 -4.55 3.01
C ALA A 127 -14.12 -5.17 2.68
N GLU A 128 -14.83 -4.65 1.68
CA GLU A 128 -16.14 -5.14 1.27
C GLU A 128 -16.02 -6.30 0.29
N THR A 129 -15.16 -6.15 -0.72
CA THR A 129 -15.04 -7.12 -1.81
C THR A 129 -13.92 -8.13 -1.59
N GLY A 130 -12.98 -7.86 -0.67
CA GLY A 130 -11.76 -8.64 -0.49
C GLY A 130 -10.74 -8.45 -1.61
N GLN A 131 -11.01 -7.57 -2.58
CA GLN A 131 -10.12 -7.34 -3.70
C GLN A 131 -8.75 -6.83 -3.21
N LEU A 132 -7.68 -7.47 -3.68
CA LEU A 132 -6.32 -6.99 -3.42
C LEU A 132 -6.09 -5.66 -4.14
N LEU A 133 -5.75 -4.63 -3.38
CA LEU A 133 -5.37 -3.33 -3.91
C LEU A 133 -3.87 -3.28 -4.18
N PHE A 134 -3.06 -3.71 -3.24
CA PHE A 134 -1.64 -3.99 -3.41
C PHE A 134 -1.07 -4.84 -2.28
N GLU A 135 0.09 -5.43 -2.55
CA GLU A 135 0.92 -6.12 -1.58
C GLU A 135 2.36 -5.66 -1.79
N LYS A 136 3.07 -5.38 -0.72
CA LYS A 136 4.44 -4.88 -0.80
C LYS A 136 5.19 -5.16 0.50
N SER A 137 6.46 -5.58 0.36
CA SER A 137 7.40 -5.53 1.48
C SER A 137 7.84 -4.08 1.69
N VAL A 138 7.61 -3.57 2.88
CA VAL A 138 7.92 -2.20 3.28
C VAL A 138 9.02 -2.23 4.32
N ASP A 139 10.06 -1.44 4.08
CA ASP A 139 11.23 -1.34 4.94
C ASP A 139 11.22 0.03 5.64
N GLY A 140 11.09 0.02 6.96
CA GLY A 140 11.26 1.19 7.81
C GLY A 140 12.74 1.43 8.08
N HIS A 141 13.42 2.08 7.16
CA HIS A 141 14.81 2.48 7.35
C HIS A 141 14.91 3.77 8.14
N VAL A 142 15.73 3.74 9.17
CA VAL A 142 16.16 4.97 9.81
C VAL A 142 17.47 5.42 9.19
N TYR A 143 17.42 6.47 8.42
CA TYR A 143 18.61 7.20 7.98
C TYR A 143 19.13 8.04 9.16
N GLY A 144 19.63 7.36 10.20
CA GLY A 144 20.19 8.02 11.36
C GLY A 144 21.53 8.66 11.04
N GLY A 145 21.65 9.98 11.28
CA GLY A 145 22.91 10.65 11.40
C GLY A 145 23.75 10.13 12.59
N LEU A 146 24.80 10.84 12.97
CA LEU A 146 25.77 10.51 14.06
C LEU A 146 25.11 10.07 15.40
N PHE A 147 23.86 10.42 15.64
CA PHE A 147 23.16 10.13 16.92
C PHE A 147 22.19 8.93 16.86
N GLY A 148 22.08 8.23 15.72
CA GLY A 148 21.34 6.98 15.54
C GLY A 148 19.83 7.13 15.69
N GLY A 149 19.09 6.73 14.66
CA GLY A 149 17.64 6.69 14.69
C GLY A 149 17.10 5.73 15.76
N LYS A 150 15.99 6.12 16.38
CA LYS A 150 15.27 5.32 17.36
C LYS A 150 14.38 4.30 16.65
N THR A 151 13.97 3.24 17.35
CA THR A 151 12.99 2.27 16.86
C THR A 151 11.69 2.94 16.41
N ASP A 152 11.32 4.03 17.09
CA ASP A 152 10.13 4.84 16.78
C ASP A 152 10.17 5.47 15.38
N GLU A 153 11.36 5.93 14.96
CA GLU A 153 11.55 6.47 13.61
C GLU A 153 11.32 5.38 12.54
N ALA A 154 11.76 4.15 12.79
CA ALA A 154 11.52 3.02 11.86
C ALA A 154 10.04 2.67 11.76
N LYS A 155 9.28 2.75 12.86
CA LYS A 155 7.83 2.54 12.87
C LYS A 155 7.10 3.64 12.09
N GLY A 156 7.51 4.91 12.29
CA GLY A 156 6.97 6.06 11.57
C GLY A 156 7.28 6.02 10.07
N GLU A 157 8.49 5.62 9.69
CA GLU A 157 8.88 5.50 8.29
C GLU A 157 8.09 4.40 7.57
N LEU A 158 7.87 3.25 8.23
CA LEU A 158 7.03 2.18 7.70
C LEU A 158 5.61 2.68 7.42
N ALA A 159 5.00 3.42 8.34
CA ALA A 159 3.69 4.04 8.15
C ALA A 159 3.68 5.02 6.96
N SER A 160 4.70 5.86 6.87
CA SER A 160 4.86 6.87 5.81
C SER A 160 4.97 6.23 4.43
N GLU A 161 5.73 5.14 4.30
CA GLU A 161 5.87 4.42 3.02
C GLU A 161 4.57 3.73 2.57
N ILE A 162 3.77 3.21 3.51
CA ILE A 162 2.45 2.65 3.19
C ILE A 162 1.54 3.77 2.67
N ILE A 163 1.44 4.90 3.38
CA ILE A 163 0.62 6.05 2.98
C ILE A 163 1.05 6.58 1.61
N LYS A 164 2.35 6.71 1.37
CA LYS A 164 2.92 7.14 0.10
C LYS A 164 2.57 6.18 -1.04
N THR A 165 2.63 4.88 -0.79
CA THR A 165 2.25 3.86 -1.77
C THR A 165 0.76 3.96 -2.10
N MET A 166 -0.13 4.06 -1.09
CA MET A 166 -1.57 4.27 -1.28
C MET A 166 -1.86 5.53 -2.08
N THR A 167 -1.17 6.63 -1.76
CA THR A 167 -1.33 7.91 -2.47
C THR A 167 -0.87 7.81 -3.94
N LYS A 168 0.27 7.18 -4.18
CA LYS A 168 0.80 6.99 -5.54
C LYS A 168 -0.12 6.13 -6.41
N MET A 169 -0.78 5.16 -5.82
CA MET A 169 -1.72 4.27 -6.50
C MET A 169 -3.13 4.86 -6.65
N GLY A 170 -3.40 6.04 -6.07
CA GLY A 170 -4.71 6.69 -6.13
C GLY A 170 -5.70 6.18 -5.08
N TYR A 171 -5.26 5.37 -4.12
CA TYR A 171 -6.11 4.84 -3.03
C TYR A 171 -6.26 5.79 -1.84
N ALA A 172 -5.43 6.80 -1.75
CA ALA A 172 -5.53 7.88 -0.77
C ALA A 172 -5.65 9.24 -1.47
N SER A 173 -6.20 10.24 -0.80
CA SER A 173 -6.26 11.60 -1.33
C SER A 173 -4.86 12.14 -1.61
N ARG A 174 -4.66 12.76 -2.79
CA ARG A 174 -3.39 13.45 -3.12
C ARG A 174 -3.21 14.73 -2.35
N THR A 175 -4.32 15.36 -1.97
CA THR A 175 -4.34 16.63 -1.22
C THR A 175 -4.65 16.33 0.25
N ARG A 176 -3.92 16.97 1.16
CA ARG A 176 -4.24 16.89 2.59
C ARG A 176 -5.59 17.56 2.84
N LYS A 177 -6.47 16.88 3.54
CA LYS A 177 -7.75 17.46 3.99
C LYS A 177 -7.48 18.50 5.09
N LYS A 178 -8.21 19.60 5.05
CA LYS A 178 -8.11 20.66 6.05
C LYS A 178 -8.75 20.24 7.36
#